data_972868b89d4a870cfc674e2f2280b371
#
_entry.id   972868b89d4a870cfc674e2f2280b371
#
_cell.length_a   1.000
_cell.length_b   1.000
_cell.length_c   1.000
_cell.angle_alpha   90.00
_cell.angle_beta   90.00
_cell.angle_gamma   90.00
#
_symmetry.space_group_name_H-M   'P 1'
#
loop_
_entity.id
_entity.type
_entity.pdbx_description
1 polymer ?
#
loop_
_entity_poly.entity_id
_entity_poly.type
_entity_poly.pdbx_seq_one_letter_code
_entity_poly.pdbx_strand_id
1 'polypeptide(L)'
;LILRMDGEGRIVAAVCHAPAVFAGLRRADGTPFVAGRKVAAFTDAEEHAAHGVEKVPFLLESKLKEVGAVHVPAEPWTSNAVRDGRLVTGQNPQSSAAAAALVLELL
;
A
#
# COMPACT_ATOMS: atom_id res chain seq x y z
N LEU A 1 -7.61 13.10 6.96
CA LEU A 1 -7.05 12.32 8.10
C LEU A 1 -5.67 11.75 7.78
N ILE A 2 -5.53 10.98 6.69
CA ILE A 2 -4.26 10.32 6.34
C ILE A 2 -3.15 11.33 6.10
N LEU A 3 -3.39 12.35 5.29
CA LEU A 3 -2.40 13.40 5.01
C LEU A 3 -1.98 14.13 6.28
N ARG A 4 -2.92 14.38 7.17
CA ARG A 4 -2.64 15.02 8.46
C ARG A 4 -1.77 14.12 9.33
N MET A 5 -2.10 12.86 9.45
CA MET A 5 -1.34 11.90 10.25
C MET A 5 0.10 11.75 9.73
N ASP A 6 0.24 11.63 8.41
CA ASP A 6 1.55 11.55 7.77
C ASP A 6 2.36 12.83 8.02
N GLY A 7 1.74 14.00 7.86
CA GLY A 7 2.39 15.29 8.08
C GLY A 7 2.79 15.55 9.54
N GLU A 8 2.10 14.93 10.50
CA GLU A 8 2.44 15.00 11.93
C GLU A 8 3.46 13.94 12.35
N GLY A 9 4.00 13.15 11.41
CA GLY A 9 4.97 12.11 11.70
C GLY A 9 4.37 10.89 12.38
N ARG A 10 3.07 10.68 12.25
CA ARG A 10 2.40 9.50 12.80
C ARG A 10 2.49 8.33 11.83
N ILE A 11 2.24 7.15 12.35
CA ILE A 11 2.29 5.92 11.55
C ILE A 11 1.01 5.82 10.72
N VAL A 12 1.18 5.50 9.41
CA VAL A 12 0.09 5.17 8.52
C VAL A 12 0.34 3.74 8.03
N ALA A 13 -0.64 2.87 8.17
CA ALA A 13 -0.50 1.47 7.78
C ALA A 13 -1.73 0.99 7.01
N ALA A 14 -1.51 0.15 6.00
CA ALA A 14 -2.58 -0.43 5.21
C ALA A 14 -2.14 -1.75 4.58
N VAL A 15 -3.03 -2.72 4.46
CA VAL A 15 -2.74 -4.02 3.85
C VAL A 15 -3.76 -4.39 2.80
N CYS A 16 -3.35 -5.26 1.88
CA CYS A 16 -4.19 -5.88 0.85
C CYS A 16 -4.73 -4.82 -0.13
N HIS A 17 -6.05 -4.59 -0.16
CA HIS A 17 -6.68 -3.59 -1.00
C HIS A 17 -6.74 -2.19 -0.36
N ALA A 18 -6.52 -2.09 0.96
CA ALA A 18 -6.62 -0.81 1.66
C ALA A 18 -5.71 0.29 1.10
N PRO A 19 -4.49 -0.01 0.60
CA PRO A 19 -3.67 1.01 -0.04
C PRO A 19 -4.32 1.73 -1.24
N ALA A 20 -5.46 1.24 -1.72
CA ALA A 20 -6.23 1.93 -2.77
C ALA A 20 -6.57 3.37 -2.36
N VAL A 21 -6.74 3.63 -1.07
CA VAL A 21 -7.02 4.98 -0.55
C VAL A 21 -5.89 5.96 -0.88
N PHE A 22 -4.67 5.47 -0.99
CA PHE A 22 -3.50 6.32 -1.28
C PHE A 22 -3.44 6.77 -2.74
N ALA A 23 -4.07 6.02 -3.65
CA ALA A 23 -3.99 6.31 -5.07
C ALA A 23 -4.59 7.67 -5.45
N GLY A 24 -5.61 8.10 -4.70
CA GLY A 24 -6.29 9.38 -4.94
C GLY A 24 -5.79 10.53 -4.07
N LEU A 25 -4.88 10.27 -3.13
CA LEU A 25 -4.39 11.30 -2.23
C LEU A 25 -3.28 12.13 -2.86
N ARG A 26 -3.37 13.44 -2.68
CA ARG A 26 -2.34 14.37 -3.13
C ARG A 26 -1.90 15.26 -1.97
N ARG A 27 -0.60 15.54 -1.92
CA ARG A 27 -0.01 16.46 -0.95
C ARG A 27 -0.41 17.91 -1.32
N ALA A 28 -0.15 18.83 -0.40
CA ALA A 28 -0.46 20.25 -0.61
C ALA A 28 0.18 20.82 -1.88
N ASP A 29 1.35 20.32 -2.28
CA ASP A 29 2.04 20.74 -3.51
C ASP A 29 1.48 20.09 -4.79
N GLY A 30 0.44 19.26 -4.68
CA GLY A 30 -0.21 18.59 -5.81
C GLY A 30 0.39 17.24 -6.19
N THR A 31 1.50 16.82 -5.56
CA THR A 31 2.11 15.53 -5.87
C THR A 31 1.33 14.37 -5.24
N PRO A 32 1.29 13.18 -5.89
CA PRO A 32 0.65 12.02 -5.28
C PRO A 32 1.28 11.65 -3.95
N PHE A 33 0.46 11.26 -2.99
CA PHE A 33 0.90 10.86 -1.65
C PHE A 33 1.97 9.76 -1.68
N VAL A 34 1.82 8.79 -2.56
CA VAL A 34 2.75 7.64 -2.66
C VAL A 34 3.89 7.85 -3.64
N ALA A 35 3.98 8.98 -4.31
CA ALA A 35 5.05 9.21 -5.28
C ALA A 35 6.42 9.09 -4.62
N GLY A 36 7.25 8.20 -5.15
CA GLY A 36 8.59 7.91 -4.64
C GLY A 36 8.64 7.05 -3.39
N ARG A 37 7.49 6.63 -2.84
CA ARG A 37 7.45 5.79 -1.64
C ARG A 37 7.41 4.32 -2.00
N LYS A 38 8.09 3.50 -1.22
CA LYS A 38 8.02 2.04 -1.34
C LYS A 38 6.74 1.53 -0.68
N VAL A 39 5.97 0.74 -1.42
CA VAL A 39 4.71 0.19 -0.93
C VAL A 39 4.56 -1.27 -1.36
N ALA A 40 3.84 -2.04 -0.56
CA ALA A 40 3.33 -3.35 -0.93
C ALA A 40 1.81 -3.28 -0.91
N ALA A 41 1.17 -3.86 -1.90
CA ALA A 41 -0.29 -3.88 -2.01
C ALA A 41 -0.71 -5.12 -2.80
N PHE A 42 -2.00 -5.40 -2.79
CA PHE A 42 -2.55 -6.53 -3.54
C PHE A 42 -2.15 -6.45 -5.00
N THR A 43 -1.48 -7.49 -5.49
CA THR A 43 -0.90 -7.49 -6.83
C THR A 43 -1.95 -7.77 -7.91
N ASP A 44 -1.63 -7.39 -9.14
CA ASP A 44 -2.47 -7.72 -10.30
C ASP A 44 -2.61 -9.25 -10.45
N ALA A 45 -1.51 -9.99 -10.21
CA ALA A 45 -1.52 -11.45 -10.25
C ALA A 45 -2.48 -12.05 -9.22
N GLU A 46 -2.47 -11.51 -8.00
CA GLU A 46 -3.39 -11.94 -6.95
C GLU A 46 -4.84 -11.60 -7.30
N GLU A 47 -5.09 -10.44 -7.91
CA GLU A 47 -6.43 -10.04 -8.33
C GLU A 47 -6.97 -10.97 -9.42
N HIS A 48 -6.13 -11.35 -10.37
CA HIS A 48 -6.50 -12.36 -11.38
C HIS A 48 -6.80 -13.72 -10.73
N ALA A 49 -5.95 -14.16 -9.80
CA ALA A 49 -6.14 -15.43 -9.10
C ALA A 49 -7.42 -15.45 -8.26
N ALA A 50 -7.78 -14.31 -7.67
CA ALA A 50 -9.00 -14.18 -6.85
C ALA A 50 -10.26 -13.94 -7.70
N HIS A 51 -10.13 -13.88 -9.03
CA HIS A 51 -11.23 -13.56 -9.95
C HIS A 51 -11.91 -12.23 -9.64
N GLY A 52 -11.14 -11.27 -9.15
CA GLY A 52 -11.65 -9.95 -8.74
C GLY A 52 -11.53 -8.87 -9.81
N VAL A 53 -10.83 -9.13 -10.92
CA VAL A 53 -10.50 -8.12 -11.93
C VAL A 53 -11.74 -7.40 -12.46
N GLU A 54 -12.83 -8.11 -12.66
CA GLU A 54 -14.09 -7.53 -13.16
C GLU A 54 -14.89 -6.80 -12.08
N LYS A 55 -14.53 -7.01 -10.80
CA LYS A 55 -15.27 -6.50 -9.65
C LYS A 55 -14.67 -5.23 -9.07
N VAL A 56 -13.41 -4.93 -9.39
CA VAL A 56 -12.70 -3.76 -8.87
C VAL A 56 -12.69 -2.64 -9.89
N PRO A 57 -12.70 -1.36 -9.46
CA PRO A 57 -12.71 -0.22 -10.39
C PRO A 57 -11.37 -0.07 -11.14
N PHE A 58 -10.30 -0.61 -10.59
CA PHE A 58 -8.96 -0.60 -11.19
C PHE A 58 -8.09 -1.68 -10.56
N LEU A 59 -7.02 -2.07 -11.23
CA LEU A 59 -6.00 -2.97 -10.69
C LEU A 59 -5.08 -2.15 -9.79
N LEU A 60 -5.03 -2.49 -8.50
CA LEU A 60 -4.37 -1.68 -7.48
C LEU A 60 -2.87 -1.52 -7.72
N GLU A 61 -2.16 -2.60 -8.00
CA GLU A 61 -0.73 -2.55 -8.29
C GLU A 61 -0.43 -1.60 -9.46
N SER A 62 -1.16 -1.76 -10.57
CA SER A 62 -1.01 -0.91 -11.74
C SER A 62 -1.30 0.55 -11.42
N LYS A 63 -2.35 0.80 -10.64
CA LYS A 63 -2.73 2.17 -10.27
C LYS A 63 -1.71 2.85 -9.38
N LEU A 64 -1.18 2.14 -8.40
CA LEU A 64 -0.16 2.71 -7.51
C LEU A 64 1.12 3.04 -8.28
N LYS A 65 1.53 2.19 -9.21
CA LYS A 65 2.67 2.47 -10.10
C LYS A 65 2.41 3.69 -10.97
N GLU A 66 1.20 3.81 -11.50
CA GLU A 66 0.78 4.96 -12.32
C GLU A 66 0.94 6.28 -11.57
N VAL A 67 0.60 6.31 -10.29
CA VAL A 67 0.75 7.52 -9.46
C VAL A 67 2.11 7.64 -8.78
N GLY A 68 3.09 6.88 -9.23
CA GLY A 68 4.50 7.06 -8.87
C GLY A 68 5.02 6.26 -7.69
N ALA A 69 4.24 5.34 -7.14
CA ALA A 69 4.71 4.48 -6.06
C ALA A 69 5.80 3.51 -6.56
N VAL A 70 6.75 3.21 -5.69
CA VAL A 70 7.73 2.14 -5.90
C VAL A 70 7.12 0.88 -5.31
N HIS A 71 6.41 0.11 -6.12
CA HIS A 71 5.75 -1.11 -5.66
C HIS A 71 6.78 -2.24 -5.50
N VAL A 72 6.73 -2.93 -4.36
CA VAL A 72 7.65 -4.02 -4.02
C VAL A 72 6.84 -5.31 -3.91
N PRO A 73 6.63 -6.04 -5.02
CA PRO A 73 5.83 -7.26 -5.00
C PRO A 73 6.62 -8.46 -4.53
N ALA A 74 5.92 -9.44 -3.97
CA ALA A 74 6.41 -10.79 -3.73
C ALA A 74 5.46 -11.78 -4.41
N GLU A 75 5.79 -13.08 -4.36
CA GLU A 75 4.93 -14.12 -4.92
C GLU A 75 3.52 -14.04 -4.35
N PRO A 76 2.49 -14.32 -5.17
CA PRO A 76 1.09 -14.31 -4.71
C PRO A 76 0.91 -15.14 -3.44
N TRP A 77 0.09 -14.60 -2.53
CA TRP A 77 -0.32 -15.25 -1.30
C TRP A 77 0.84 -15.56 -0.33
N THR A 78 1.95 -14.84 -0.44
CA THR A 78 3.06 -14.91 0.52
C THR A 78 3.11 -13.64 1.35
N SER A 79 3.65 -13.76 2.58
CA SER A 79 3.81 -12.60 3.47
C SER A 79 4.82 -11.62 2.87
N ASN A 80 4.40 -10.37 2.69
CA ASN A 80 5.25 -9.30 2.20
C ASN A 80 4.77 -7.97 2.77
N ALA A 81 5.49 -7.45 3.75
CA ALA A 81 5.22 -6.15 4.34
C ALA A 81 6.43 -5.24 4.14
N VAL A 82 6.17 -3.98 3.82
CA VAL A 82 7.19 -2.99 3.47
C VAL A 82 7.01 -1.77 4.37
N ARG A 83 8.13 -1.27 4.88
CA ARG A 83 8.17 -0.02 5.64
C ARG A 83 8.98 1.00 4.87
N ASP A 84 8.41 2.19 4.69
CA ASP A 84 9.11 3.35 4.16
C ASP A 84 8.86 4.53 5.10
N GLY A 85 9.86 4.85 5.92
CA GLY A 85 9.67 5.81 7.00
C GLY A 85 8.62 5.30 7.99
N ARG A 86 7.53 6.03 8.13
CA ARG A 86 6.41 5.66 9.01
C ARG A 86 5.18 5.19 8.21
N LEU A 87 5.36 4.92 6.92
CA LEU A 87 4.36 4.27 6.09
C LEU A 87 4.63 2.76 6.07
N VAL A 88 3.66 1.97 6.49
CA VAL A 88 3.75 0.51 6.53
C VAL A 88 2.65 -0.06 5.63
N THR A 89 3.03 -0.91 4.70
CA THR A 89 2.06 -1.52 3.79
C THR A 89 2.30 -3.03 3.67
N GLY A 90 1.24 -3.78 3.49
CA GLY A 90 1.28 -5.22 3.30
C GLY A 90 0.51 -5.64 2.06
N GLN A 91 1.01 -6.66 1.38
CA GLN A 91 0.52 -7.06 0.06
C GLN A 91 -0.84 -7.76 0.08
N ASN A 92 -1.09 -8.60 1.09
CA ASN A 92 -2.19 -9.56 1.08
C ASN A 92 -2.57 -9.93 2.53
N PRO A 93 -3.59 -10.79 2.73
CA PRO A 93 -3.97 -11.22 4.08
C PRO A 93 -2.81 -11.89 4.85
N GLN A 94 -1.95 -12.62 4.15
CA GLN A 94 -0.80 -13.29 4.75
C GLN A 94 0.23 -12.31 5.33
N SER A 95 0.15 -11.03 4.96
CA SER A 95 1.08 -9.99 5.37
C SER A 95 0.67 -9.26 6.65
N SER A 96 -0.52 -9.54 7.19
CA SER A 96 -1.09 -8.76 8.30
C SER A 96 -0.21 -8.78 9.56
N ALA A 97 0.28 -9.96 9.95
CA ALA A 97 1.14 -10.08 11.13
C ALA A 97 2.47 -9.35 10.95
N ALA A 98 3.08 -9.48 9.77
CA ALA A 98 4.34 -8.80 9.45
C ALA A 98 4.17 -7.28 9.43
N ALA A 99 3.07 -6.79 8.87
CA ALA A 99 2.76 -5.36 8.88
C ALA A 99 2.56 -4.84 10.32
N ALA A 100 1.84 -5.59 11.14
CA ALA A 100 1.66 -5.24 12.55
C ALA A 100 2.99 -5.18 13.31
N ALA A 101 3.89 -6.14 13.04
CA ALA A 101 5.22 -6.15 13.66
C ALA A 101 6.02 -4.89 13.28
N LEU A 102 5.97 -4.47 12.02
CA LEU A 102 6.62 -3.23 11.59
C LEU A 102 6.03 -1.98 12.26
N VAL A 103 4.71 -1.95 12.47
CA VAL A 103 4.06 -0.87 13.21
C VAL A 103 4.57 -0.83 14.64
N LEU A 104 4.63 -1.98 15.31
CA LEU A 104 5.13 -2.07 16.69
C LEU A 104 6.58 -1.57 16.83
N GLU A 105 7.42 -1.83 15.85
CA GLU A 105 8.79 -1.32 15.84
C GLU A 105 8.86 0.21 15.80
N LEU A 106 7.82 0.86 15.28
CA LEU A 106 7.75 2.33 15.15
C LEU A 106 7.11 3.02 16.36
N LEU A 107 6.50 2.28 17.25
CA LEU A 107 5.83 2.83 18.44
C LEU A 107 6.80 3.22 19.56
#